data_bd728a3c38f2aa43e567a0d30715aa38
#
_entry.id   bd728a3c38f2aa43e567a0d30715aa38
#
_cell.length_a   1.000
_cell.length_b   1.000
_cell.length_c   1.000
_cell.angle_alpha   90.00
_cell.angle_beta   90.00
_cell.angle_gamma   90.00
#
_symmetry.space_group_name_H-M   'P 1'
#
loop_
_entity.id
_entity.type
_entity.pdbx_description
1 polymer ?
#
loop_
_entity_poly.entity_id
_entity_poly.type
_entity_poly.pdbx_seq_one_letter_code
_entity_poly.pdbx_strand_id
1 'polypeptide(L)'
;MATVVCTRWLDAFPASYVTVLRNAVAANLDRPHRFVCVTDNVAGLTDGVEGIQMPDLGIPLQRQRKGCWPKLSILAPGLLPADEPTLYLDLDVVVNQDLDGFFDRLESERGFHALREWNPTLWNLAPLKMRPDRGVQGSILGFYPGEQTELFRRFNENQSECFKRFPLDQDFLTAHVDDVRYWPFDWTASFKWHCLKYYPFNQIFPKIKRPEKAKIVVFHGDPRPIDVVPQGDYHWGTKRKFGRGPVDWVRDYWLAHDVS
;
A
#
# COMPACT_ATOMS: atom_id res chain seq x y z
N MET A 1 -16.38 -1.07 14.98
CA MET A 1 -15.84 -2.19 14.17
C MET A 1 -14.66 -1.64 13.38
N ALA A 2 -13.66 -2.43 13.01
CA ALA A 2 -12.54 -1.96 12.21
C ALA A 2 -12.83 -2.15 10.72
N THR A 3 -12.29 -1.26 9.87
CA THR A 3 -12.37 -1.40 8.40
C THR A 3 -10.97 -1.52 7.82
N VAL A 4 -10.71 -2.58 7.05
CA VAL A 4 -9.55 -2.65 6.16
C VAL A 4 -10.04 -2.38 4.74
N VAL A 5 -9.39 -1.46 4.03
CA VAL A 5 -9.80 -1.07 2.68
C VAL A 5 -8.62 -1.13 1.72
N CYS A 6 -8.85 -1.65 0.51
CA CYS A 6 -7.94 -1.55 -0.62
C CYS A 6 -8.66 -0.91 -1.82
N THR A 7 -7.88 -0.52 -2.82
CA THR A 7 -8.43 0.00 -4.08
C THR A 7 -7.94 -0.82 -5.26
N ARG A 8 -8.82 -1.09 -6.21
CA ARG A 8 -8.50 -1.72 -7.49
C ARG A 8 -9.20 -0.97 -8.62
N TRP A 9 -8.46 -0.52 -9.61
CA TRP A 9 -9.03 0.18 -10.76
C TRP A 9 -8.29 -0.19 -12.05
N LEU A 10 -8.99 -0.13 -13.16
CA LEU A 10 -8.51 -0.57 -14.48
C LEU A 10 -7.95 -2.02 -14.38
N ASP A 11 -6.98 -2.32 -15.23
CA ASP A 11 -6.32 -3.64 -15.26
C ASP A 11 -4.98 -3.65 -14.49
N ALA A 12 -4.81 -2.72 -13.54
CA ALA A 12 -3.53 -2.59 -12.83
C ALA A 12 -3.19 -3.84 -11.99
N PHE A 13 -4.23 -4.44 -11.36
CA PHE A 13 -4.10 -5.65 -10.55
C PHE A 13 -5.24 -6.63 -10.86
N PRO A 14 -4.95 -7.93 -11.09
CA PRO A 14 -5.95 -9.00 -11.11
C PRO A 14 -6.72 -9.09 -9.79
N ALA A 15 -7.94 -9.67 -9.83
CA ALA A 15 -8.75 -9.85 -8.62
C ALA A 15 -8.08 -10.73 -7.56
N SER A 16 -7.21 -11.67 -7.97
CA SER A 16 -6.42 -12.50 -7.06
C SER A 16 -5.59 -11.71 -6.04
N TYR A 17 -5.12 -10.51 -6.39
CA TYR A 17 -4.44 -9.64 -5.41
C TYR A 17 -5.35 -9.24 -4.25
N VAL A 18 -6.63 -8.99 -4.52
CA VAL A 18 -7.63 -8.67 -3.50
C VAL A 18 -7.87 -9.89 -2.61
N THR A 19 -7.98 -11.09 -3.23
CA THR A 19 -8.13 -12.36 -2.53
C THR A 19 -6.97 -12.61 -1.58
N VAL A 20 -5.74 -12.53 -2.11
CA VAL A 20 -4.51 -12.73 -1.33
C VAL A 20 -4.44 -11.74 -0.15
N LEU A 21 -4.69 -10.46 -0.41
CA LEU A 21 -4.63 -9.46 0.66
C LEU A 21 -5.72 -9.69 1.70
N ARG A 22 -6.97 -9.99 1.29
CA ARG A 22 -8.09 -10.28 2.20
C ARG A 22 -7.76 -11.47 3.11
N ASN A 23 -7.28 -12.57 2.52
CA ASN A 23 -6.95 -13.78 3.29
C ASN A 23 -5.77 -13.55 4.24
N ALA A 24 -4.78 -12.78 3.81
CA ALA A 24 -3.65 -12.43 4.66
C ALA A 24 -4.07 -11.50 5.82
N VAL A 25 -4.97 -10.55 5.59
CA VAL A 25 -5.55 -9.72 6.64
C VAL A 25 -6.34 -10.58 7.62
N ALA A 26 -7.21 -11.48 7.15
CA ALA A 26 -7.98 -12.36 8.01
C ALA A 26 -7.13 -13.29 8.88
N ALA A 27 -5.94 -13.68 8.39
CA ALA A 27 -4.99 -14.51 9.14
C ALA A 27 -4.12 -13.72 10.15
N ASN A 28 -4.10 -12.39 10.08
CA ASN A 28 -3.20 -11.55 10.87
C ASN A 28 -3.90 -10.37 11.56
N LEU A 29 -5.23 -10.37 11.65
CA LEU A 29 -6.01 -9.35 12.35
C LEU A 29 -7.08 -10.04 13.20
N ASP A 30 -6.88 -10.03 14.52
CA ASP A 30 -7.73 -10.77 15.46
C ASP A 30 -9.04 -10.05 15.77
N ARG A 31 -9.07 -8.71 15.68
CA ARG A 31 -10.27 -7.93 15.96
C ARG A 31 -11.38 -8.11 14.90
N PRO A 32 -12.66 -7.98 15.28
CA PRO A 32 -13.76 -7.97 14.32
C PRO A 32 -13.59 -6.84 13.30
N HIS A 33 -13.54 -7.19 12.02
CA HIS A 33 -13.30 -6.26 10.93
C HIS A 33 -14.11 -6.61 9.68
N ARG A 34 -14.29 -5.63 8.83
CA ARG A 34 -14.75 -5.77 7.45
C ARG A 34 -13.58 -5.54 6.49
N PHE A 35 -13.57 -6.25 5.37
CA PHE A 35 -12.60 -6.05 4.31
C PHE A 35 -13.30 -5.49 3.07
N VAL A 36 -12.92 -4.28 2.69
CA VAL A 36 -13.56 -3.51 1.62
C VAL A 36 -12.61 -3.39 0.43
N CYS A 37 -13.13 -3.59 -0.77
CA CYS A 37 -12.43 -3.27 -2.03
C CYS A 37 -13.21 -2.18 -2.78
N VAL A 38 -12.67 -0.98 -2.83
CA VAL A 38 -13.21 0.10 -3.67
C VAL A 38 -12.68 -0.08 -5.10
N THR A 39 -13.56 -0.35 -6.06
CA THR A 39 -13.16 -0.78 -7.40
C THR A 39 -14.14 -0.29 -8.48
N ASP A 40 -13.64 -0.08 -9.68
CA ASP A 40 -14.43 0.18 -10.89
C ASP A 40 -15.13 -1.09 -11.45
N ASN A 41 -14.70 -2.28 -10.98
CA ASN A 41 -15.30 -3.55 -11.36
C ASN A 41 -15.32 -4.53 -10.19
N VAL A 42 -16.51 -4.76 -9.64
CA VAL A 42 -16.74 -5.69 -8.52
C VAL A 42 -16.77 -7.16 -8.93
N ALA A 43 -16.78 -7.47 -10.23
CA ALA A 43 -16.78 -8.85 -10.70
C ALA A 43 -15.47 -9.56 -10.34
N GLY A 44 -15.59 -10.84 -9.93
CA GLY A 44 -14.46 -11.69 -9.58
C GLY A 44 -13.85 -11.41 -8.20
N LEU A 45 -14.51 -10.61 -7.35
CA LEU A 45 -14.17 -10.53 -5.94
C LEU A 45 -14.65 -11.79 -5.22
N THR A 46 -13.82 -12.32 -4.32
CA THR A 46 -14.12 -13.53 -3.55
C THR A 46 -15.05 -13.25 -2.38
N ASP A 47 -15.67 -14.28 -1.84
CA ASP A 47 -16.49 -14.19 -0.64
C ASP A 47 -15.73 -13.55 0.54
N GLY A 48 -16.44 -12.75 1.32
CA GLY A 48 -15.86 -11.99 2.43
C GLY A 48 -15.15 -10.70 2.04
N VAL A 49 -15.13 -10.34 0.76
CA VAL A 49 -14.75 -9.00 0.29
C VAL A 49 -16.02 -8.19 0.03
N GLU A 50 -16.18 -7.08 0.72
CA GLU A 50 -17.22 -6.10 0.42
C GLU A 50 -16.77 -5.22 -0.76
N GLY A 51 -17.34 -5.48 -1.94
CA GLY A 51 -17.09 -4.66 -3.13
C GLY A 51 -17.89 -3.37 -3.10
N ILE A 52 -17.20 -2.23 -3.09
CA ILE A 52 -17.84 -0.91 -3.23
C ILE A 52 -17.47 -0.33 -4.59
N GLN A 53 -18.49 0.11 -5.35
CA GLN A 53 -18.26 0.77 -6.62
C GLN A 53 -17.45 2.06 -6.40
N MET A 54 -16.32 2.19 -7.08
CA MET A 54 -15.51 3.40 -7.03
C MET A 54 -16.30 4.58 -7.58
N PRO A 55 -16.43 5.70 -6.84
CA PRO A 55 -17.10 6.88 -7.36
C PRO A 55 -16.38 7.43 -8.58
N ASP A 56 -17.12 7.84 -9.59
CA ASP A 56 -16.54 8.55 -10.74
C ASP A 56 -16.15 9.96 -10.32
N LEU A 57 -14.85 10.17 -10.17
CA LEU A 57 -14.28 11.46 -9.82
C LEU A 57 -13.95 12.33 -11.05
N GLY A 58 -14.28 11.87 -12.26
CA GLY A 58 -13.91 12.57 -13.50
C GLY A 58 -12.40 12.62 -13.77
N ILE A 59 -11.60 11.75 -13.13
CA ILE A 59 -10.14 11.73 -13.31
C ILE A 59 -9.79 11.26 -14.72
N PRO A 60 -9.03 12.03 -15.53
CA PRO A 60 -8.64 11.61 -16.85
C PRO A 60 -7.90 10.28 -16.87
N LEU A 61 -8.18 9.39 -17.84
CA LEU A 61 -7.61 8.04 -17.92
C LEU A 61 -6.08 8.02 -17.81
N GLN A 62 -5.41 9.01 -18.40
CA GLN A 62 -3.95 9.15 -18.29
C GLN A 62 -3.50 9.34 -16.83
N ARG A 63 -4.29 10.05 -16.03
CA ARG A 63 -4.01 10.29 -14.60
C ARG A 63 -4.43 9.11 -13.74
N GLN A 64 -5.46 8.35 -14.15
CA GLN A 64 -5.79 7.08 -13.51
C GLN A 64 -4.66 6.06 -13.64
N ARG A 65 -3.95 6.04 -14.77
CA ARG A 65 -2.83 5.13 -15.02
C ARG A 65 -1.50 5.58 -14.40
N LYS A 66 -1.37 6.87 -14.09
CA LYS A 66 -0.16 7.44 -13.52
C LYS A 66 -0.51 8.32 -12.32
N GLY A 67 0.16 8.11 -11.20
CA GLY A 67 0.04 8.96 -10.02
C GLY A 67 -0.93 8.46 -8.96
N CYS A 68 -1.55 7.29 -9.14
CA CYS A 68 -2.43 6.62 -8.14
C CYS A 68 -3.63 7.47 -7.65
N TRP A 69 -4.04 8.47 -8.42
CA TRP A 69 -5.08 9.43 -8.06
C TRP A 69 -6.45 8.82 -7.71
N PRO A 70 -6.92 7.70 -8.36
CA PRO A 70 -8.17 7.05 -7.98
C PRO A 70 -8.18 6.55 -6.53
N LYS A 71 -7.02 6.29 -5.92
CA LYS A 71 -6.88 5.94 -4.51
C LYS A 71 -7.58 6.94 -3.58
N LEU A 72 -7.51 8.23 -3.90
CA LEU A 72 -8.12 9.28 -3.08
C LEU A 72 -9.65 9.16 -2.96
N SER A 73 -10.30 8.30 -3.78
CA SER A 73 -11.72 7.98 -3.63
C SER A 73 -12.09 7.40 -2.27
N ILE A 74 -11.15 6.73 -1.58
CA ILE A 74 -11.37 6.19 -0.22
C ILE A 74 -11.70 7.26 0.81
N LEU A 75 -11.35 8.51 0.52
CA LEU A 75 -11.61 9.66 1.39
C LEU A 75 -12.95 10.34 1.07
N ALA A 76 -13.69 9.84 0.07
CA ALA A 76 -14.98 10.42 -0.33
C ALA A 76 -16.01 10.31 0.79
N PRO A 77 -16.72 11.40 1.11
CA PRO A 77 -17.74 11.39 2.14
C PRO A 77 -18.84 10.34 1.88
N GLY A 78 -19.18 9.57 2.89
CA GLY A 78 -20.23 8.55 2.82
C GLY A 78 -19.83 7.25 2.11
N LEU A 79 -18.61 7.13 1.59
CA LEU A 79 -18.12 5.89 0.99
C LEU A 79 -17.84 4.81 2.04
N LEU A 80 -17.24 5.20 3.14
CA LEU A 80 -16.95 4.35 4.30
C LEU A 80 -17.58 4.94 5.57
N PRO A 81 -17.85 4.12 6.61
CA PRO A 81 -18.41 4.62 7.87
C PRO A 81 -17.53 5.70 8.51
N ALA A 82 -18.14 6.86 8.81
CA ALA A 82 -17.41 8.07 9.21
C ALA A 82 -16.53 7.90 10.45
N ASP A 83 -17.04 7.16 11.47
CA ASP A 83 -16.42 7.01 12.79
C ASP A 83 -15.76 5.65 13.02
N GLU A 84 -15.55 4.86 11.97
CA GLU A 84 -14.82 3.60 12.06
C GLU A 84 -13.33 3.79 11.76
N PRO A 85 -12.42 3.26 12.62
CA PRO A 85 -11.00 3.27 12.32
C PRO A 85 -10.76 2.47 11.04
N THR A 86 -10.14 3.10 10.07
CA THR A 86 -9.91 2.55 8.73
C THR A 86 -8.43 2.43 8.43
N LEU A 87 -8.00 1.24 8.06
CA LEU A 87 -6.65 0.95 7.58
C LEU A 87 -6.69 0.68 6.06
N TYR A 88 -6.10 1.57 5.29
CA TYR A 88 -5.90 1.37 3.85
C TYR A 88 -4.60 0.61 3.58
N LEU A 89 -4.67 -0.38 2.71
CA LEU A 89 -3.53 -1.15 2.23
C LEU A 89 -3.50 -1.17 0.70
N ASP A 90 -2.35 -0.84 0.09
CA ASP A 90 -2.12 -1.09 -1.34
C ASP A 90 -2.15 -2.61 -1.61
N LEU A 91 -2.49 -2.99 -2.84
CA LEU A 91 -2.56 -4.40 -3.25
C LEU A 91 -1.19 -5.07 -3.38
N ASP A 92 -0.12 -4.30 -3.55
CA ASP A 92 1.25 -4.80 -3.69
C ASP A 92 2.01 -4.84 -2.35
N VAL A 93 1.30 -5.11 -1.26
CA VAL A 93 1.90 -5.36 0.05
C VAL A 93 1.87 -6.84 0.41
N VAL A 94 2.79 -7.26 1.28
CA VAL A 94 2.80 -8.56 1.93
C VAL A 94 2.62 -8.36 3.42
N VAL A 95 1.52 -8.88 3.95
CA VAL A 95 1.25 -8.91 5.40
C VAL A 95 2.14 -9.98 6.02
N ASN A 96 3.00 -9.56 6.92
CA ASN A 96 4.08 -10.39 7.43
C ASN A 96 3.89 -10.79 8.89
N GLN A 97 3.14 -10.00 9.64
CA GLN A 97 2.82 -10.19 11.06
C GLN A 97 1.47 -9.54 11.40
N ASP A 98 1.09 -9.66 12.69
CA ASP A 98 -0.11 -9.09 13.28
C ASP A 98 -0.35 -7.60 12.92
N LEU A 99 -1.60 -7.26 12.62
CA LEU A 99 -2.06 -5.94 12.24
C LEU A 99 -2.79 -5.17 13.35
N ASP A 100 -3.14 -5.81 14.47
CA ASP A 100 -3.92 -5.17 15.53
C ASP A 100 -3.28 -3.90 16.05
N GLY A 101 -1.95 -3.88 16.14
CA GLY A 101 -1.21 -2.70 16.57
C GLY A 101 -1.43 -1.45 15.71
N PHE A 102 -1.76 -1.57 14.41
CA PHE A 102 -2.12 -0.41 13.58
C PHE A 102 -3.41 0.23 14.06
N PHE A 103 -4.39 -0.57 14.41
CA PHE A 103 -5.67 -0.09 14.92
C PHE A 103 -5.55 0.43 16.34
N ASP A 104 -4.80 -0.24 17.22
CA ASP A 104 -4.55 0.23 18.58
C ASP A 104 -3.94 1.63 18.57
N ARG A 105 -2.99 1.85 17.66
CA ARG A 105 -2.37 3.15 17.51
C ARG A 105 -3.33 4.19 16.92
N LEU A 106 -4.11 3.82 15.90
CA LEU A 106 -5.11 4.71 15.29
C LEU A 106 -6.19 5.13 16.29
N GLU A 107 -6.60 4.22 17.17
CA GLU A 107 -7.58 4.48 18.21
C GLU A 107 -7.01 5.34 19.35
N SER A 108 -5.76 5.11 19.74
CA SER A 108 -5.09 5.87 20.82
C SER A 108 -4.63 7.26 20.36
N GLU A 109 -4.25 7.38 19.10
CA GLU A 109 -3.74 8.62 18.50
C GLU A 109 -4.58 8.96 17.27
N ARG A 110 -5.81 9.43 17.49
CA ARG A 110 -6.75 9.75 16.39
C ARG A 110 -6.16 10.78 15.42
N GLY A 111 -6.33 10.58 14.11
CA GLY A 111 -5.79 11.46 13.07
C GLY A 111 -5.40 10.71 11.80
N PHE A 112 -4.64 11.35 10.93
CA PHE A 112 -4.18 10.74 9.68
C PHE A 112 -2.81 10.09 9.86
N HIS A 113 -2.77 8.76 9.71
CA HIS A 113 -1.55 7.97 9.84
C HIS A 113 -1.05 7.52 8.47
N ALA A 114 0.27 7.54 8.26
CA ALA A 114 0.88 7.13 7.01
C ALA A 114 2.27 6.52 7.23
N LEU A 115 2.83 5.94 6.17
CA LEU A 115 4.26 5.64 6.16
C LEU A 115 5.06 6.91 5.89
N ARG A 116 6.23 7.00 6.53
CA ARG A 116 7.25 7.94 6.06
C ARG A 116 7.93 7.35 4.83
N GLU A 117 8.01 8.10 3.74
CA GLU A 117 8.67 7.63 2.52
C GLU A 117 10.14 7.27 2.80
N TRP A 118 10.51 6.07 2.38
CA TRP A 118 11.86 5.55 2.62
C TRP A 118 12.91 6.26 1.78
N ASN A 119 14.06 6.45 2.40
CA ASN A 119 15.24 6.89 1.66
C ASN A 119 15.89 5.69 0.94
N PRO A 120 16.45 5.89 -0.27
CA PRO A 120 17.28 4.89 -0.92
C PRO A 120 18.38 4.40 0.02
N THR A 121 18.76 3.12 -0.10
CA THR A 121 19.64 2.42 0.84
C THR A 121 20.97 3.14 1.14
N LEU A 122 21.51 3.95 0.21
CA LEU A 122 22.72 4.77 0.44
C LEU A 122 22.56 5.72 1.63
N TRP A 123 21.36 6.27 1.82
CA TRP A 123 21.07 7.13 2.95
C TRP A 123 21.04 6.38 4.29
N ASN A 124 20.93 5.04 4.28
CA ASN A 124 21.02 4.25 5.51
C ASN A 124 22.40 4.35 6.17
N LEU A 125 23.43 4.75 5.42
CA LEU A 125 24.77 5.04 5.93
C LEU A 125 24.87 6.41 6.62
N ALA A 126 23.91 7.30 6.39
CA ALA A 126 23.86 8.61 7.01
C ALA A 126 23.09 8.58 8.34
N PRO A 127 23.46 9.40 9.34
CA PRO A 127 22.67 9.59 10.55
C PRO A 127 21.22 9.98 10.21
N LEU A 128 20.24 9.51 10.99
CA LEU A 128 18.80 9.75 10.75
C LEU A 128 18.48 11.22 10.54
N LYS A 129 19.06 12.11 11.35
CA LYS A 129 18.85 13.57 11.27
C LYS A 129 19.36 14.23 9.98
N MET A 130 20.20 13.53 9.22
CA MET A 130 20.74 14.02 7.93
C MET A 130 19.96 13.46 6.74
N ARG A 131 19.06 12.50 6.96
CA ARG A 131 18.26 11.92 5.89
C ARG A 131 17.18 12.91 5.47
N PRO A 132 16.97 13.13 4.16
CA PRO A 132 15.92 14.01 3.69
C PRO A 132 14.55 13.46 4.13
N ASP A 133 13.67 14.33 4.58
CA ASP A 133 12.26 14.02 4.71
C ASP A 133 11.65 14.00 3.31
N ARG A 134 11.08 12.87 2.94
CA ARG A 134 10.46 12.64 1.65
C ARG A 134 8.93 12.61 1.73
N GLY A 135 8.38 12.96 2.91
CA GLY A 135 6.95 13.03 3.15
C GLY A 135 6.26 11.68 3.28
N VAL A 136 5.00 11.64 2.88
CA VAL A 136 4.10 10.49 2.97
C VAL A 136 4.40 9.48 1.88
N GLN A 137 4.41 8.19 2.26
CA GLN A 137 4.30 7.08 1.35
C GLN A 137 2.90 6.46 1.50
N GLY A 138 2.15 6.39 0.40
CA GLY A 138 0.71 6.15 0.39
C GLY A 138 0.27 4.69 0.47
N SER A 139 1.16 3.71 0.68
CA SER A 139 0.76 2.29 0.61
C SER A 139 0.06 1.78 1.87
N ILE A 140 0.22 2.46 3.01
CA ILE A 140 -0.45 2.11 4.27
C ILE A 140 -0.91 3.40 4.93
N LEU A 141 -2.22 3.64 4.90
CA LEU A 141 -2.83 4.82 5.51
C LEU A 141 -3.80 4.39 6.60
N GLY A 142 -3.85 5.16 7.70
CA GLY A 142 -4.81 4.98 8.77
C GLY A 142 -5.57 6.26 9.02
N PHE A 143 -6.89 6.20 9.09
CA PHE A 143 -7.71 7.39 9.25
C PHE A 143 -9.13 7.06 9.73
N TYR A 144 -9.86 8.09 10.12
CA TYR A 144 -11.30 8.05 10.27
C TYR A 144 -11.93 8.77 9.08
N PRO A 145 -12.79 8.11 8.27
CA PRO A 145 -13.31 8.69 7.02
C PRO A 145 -14.00 10.04 7.20
N GLY A 146 -14.77 10.23 8.27
CA GLY A 146 -15.45 11.48 8.57
C GLY A 146 -14.52 12.67 8.78
N GLU A 147 -13.28 12.44 9.18
CA GLU A 147 -12.26 13.48 9.39
C GLU A 147 -11.57 13.91 8.10
N GLN A 148 -11.76 13.16 6.99
CA GLN A 148 -11.05 13.39 5.74
C GLN A 148 -11.84 14.14 4.68
N THR A 149 -13.05 14.60 5.02
CA THR A 149 -13.96 15.29 4.09
C THR A 149 -13.33 16.52 3.45
N GLU A 150 -12.62 17.33 4.24
CA GLU A 150 -11.96 18.54 3.73
C GLU A 150 -10.78 18.21 2.80
N LEU A 151 -10.00 17.19 3.14
CA LEU A 151 -8.90 16.71 2.29
C LEU A 151 -9.41 16.21 0.94
N PHE A 152 -10.49 15.43 0.95
CA PHE A 152 -11.16 14.98 -0.27
C PHE A 152 -11.71 16.16 -1.08
N ARG A 153 -12.39 17.12 -0.44
CA ARG A 153 -12.95 18.31 -1.09
C ARG A 153 -11.85 19.11 -1.80
N ARG A 154 -10.74 19.38 -1.12
CA ARG A 154 -9.58 20.10 -1.70
C ARG A 154 -9.07 19.42 -2.97
N PHE A 155 -8.97 18.08 -2.98
CA PHE A 155 -8.59 17.36 -4.19
C PHE A 155 -9.67 17.46 -5.26
N ASN A 156 -10.91 17.13 -4.93
CA ASN A 156 -11.98 16.96 -5.90
C ASN A 156 -12.35 18.28 -6.61
N GLU A 157 -12.32 19.40 -5.89
CA GLU A 157 -12.59 20.72 -6.47
C GLU A 157 -11.41 21.30 -7.28
N ASN A 158 -10.19 20.80 -7.07
CA ASN A 158 -8.98 21.39 -7.64
C ASN A 158 -8.11 20.39 -8.41
N GLN A 159 -8.71 19.34 -8.96
CA GLN A 159 -7.97 18.24 -9.62
C GLN A 159 -6.96 18.71 -10.66
N SER A 160 -7.35 19.65 -11.54
CA SER A 160 -6.48 20.14 -12.60
C SER A 160 -5.19 20.78 -12.06
N GLU A 161 -5.29 21.51 -10.95
CA GLU A 161 -4.13 22.12 -10.29
C GLU A 161 -3.31 21.07 -9.53
N CYS A 162 -3.98 20.12 -8.87
CA CYS A 162 -3.31 18.98 -8.23
C CYS A 162 -2.46 18.20 -9.23
N PHE A 163 -3.01 17.89 -10.40
CA PHE A 163 -2.29 17.14 -11.45
C PHE A 163 -1.10 17.91 -12.08
N LYS A 164 -1.10 19.24 -12.02
CA LYS A 164 0.04 20.05 -12.46
C LYS A 164 1.12 20.11 -11.41
N ARG A 165 0.72 20.27 -10.15
CA ARG A 165 1.63 20.55 -9.04
C ARG A 165 2.25 19.27 -8.46
N PHE A 166 1.50 18.18 -8.43
CA PHE A 166 1.90 16.94 -7.76
C PHE A 166 2.02 15.79 -8.78
N PRO A 167 3.16 15.12 -8.87
CA PRO A 167 3.33 13.92 -9.70
C PRO A 167 2.45 12.75 -9.25
N LEU A 168 2.28 12.57 -7.93
CA LEU A 168 1.62 11.43 -7.30
C LEU A 168 0.59 11.90 -6.25
N ASP A 169 -0.36 11.03 -5.93
CA ASP A 169 -1.30 11.21 -4.83
C ASP A 169 -0.62 11.42 -3.47
N GLN A 170 0.48 10.71 -3.21
CA GLN A 170 1.25 10.85 -1.97
C GLN A 170 1.92 12.23 -1.83
N ASP A 171 2.29 12.88 -2.93
CA ASP A 171 2.83 14.25 -2.90
C ASP A 171 1.73 15.24 -2.52
N PHE A 172 0.50 15.01 -3.02
CA PHE A 172 -0.68 15.77 -2.59
C PHE A 172 -0.98 15.58 -1.10
N LEU A 173 -0.96 14.33 -0.61
CA LEU A 173 -1.15 14.03 0.81
C LEU A 173 -0.09 14.71 1.68
N THR A 174 1.19 14.64 1.27
CA THR A 174 2.30 15.31 1.96
C THR A 174 2.08 16.82 2.08
N ALA A 175 1.49 17.43 1.06
CA ALA A 175 1.31 18.89 1.02
C ALA A 175 0.05 19.39 1.74
N HIS A 176 -0.94 18.53 2.00
CA HIS A 176 -2.27 18.96 2.47
C HIS A 176 -2.73 18.29 3.77
N VAL A 177 -2.01 17.30 4.29
CA VAL A 177 -2.27 16.75 5.63
C VAL A 177 -1.35 17.48 6.61
N ASP A 178 -1.94 18.32 7.47
CA ASP A 178 -1.18 19.21 8.36
C ASP A 178 -0.50 18.46 9.52
N ASP A 179 -1.10 17.40 10.03
CA ASP A 179 -0.59 16.62 11.19
C ASP A 179 -0.53 15.12 10.83
N VAL A 180 0.41 14.77 9.95
CA VAL A 180 0.65 13.36 9.61
C VAL A 180 1.34 12.66 10.76
N ARG A 181 0.71 11.59 11.27
CA ARG A 181 1.30 10.68 12.24
C ARG A 181 1.94 9.51 11.51
N TYR A 182 3.21 9.32 11.73
CA TYR A 182 3.91 8.23 11.04
C TYR A 182 3.84 6.94 11.83
N TRP A 183 3.58 5.83 11.11
CA TRP A 183 3.71 4.49 11.66
C TRP A 183 5.13 4.25 12.18
N PRO A 184 5.33 3.44 13.22
CA PRO A 184 6.66 3.05 13.68
C PRO A 184 7.51 2.51 12.53
N PHE A 185 8.74 2.98 12.42
CA PHE A 185 9.60 2.71 11.26
C PHE A 185 9.90 1.21 11.06
N ASP A 186 9.96 0.45 12.15
CA ASP A 186 10.24 -0.99 12.17
C ASP A 186 9.01 -1.85 11.83
N TRP A 187 7.79 -1.28 11.81
CA TRP A 187 6.59 -2.01 11.42
C TRP A 187 6.51 -2.28 9.92
N THR A 188 7.28 -1.57 9.13
CA THR A 188 7.19 -1.66 7.68
C THR A 188 8.56 -1.73 7.03
N ALA A 189 8.64 -2.48 5.95
CA ALA A 189 9.84 -2.58 5.14
C ALA A 189 9.52 -2.38 3.67
N SER A 190 10.38 -1.67 2.96
CA SER A 190 10.36 -1.67 1.51
C SER A 190 11.08 -2.91 0.99
N PHE A 191 10.44 -3.68 0.12
CA PHE A 191 11.10 -4.80 -0.54
C PHE A 191 12.37 -4.36 -1.26
N LYS A 192 12.31 -3.27 -1.99
CA LYS A 192 13.45 -2.74 -2.77
C LYS A 192 14.59 -2.20 -1.93
N TRP A 193 14.26 -1.48 -0.85
CA TRP A 193 15.28 -0.75 -0.09
C TRP A 193 15.82 -1.51 1.12
N HIS A 194 15.06 -2.49 1.64
CA HIS A 194 15.44 -3.20 2.87
C HIS A 194 15.70 -4.69 2.64
N CYS A 195 15.06 -5.31 1.62
CA CYS A 195 15.24 -6.74 1.36
C CYS A 195 16.29 -7.02 0.28
N LEU A 196 16.43 -6.11 -0.71
CA LEU A 196 17.36 -6.31 -1.82
C LEU A 196 18.76 -5.81 -1.51
N LYS A 197 19.75 -6.51 -2.03
CA LYS A 197 21.12 -6.00 -2.14
C LYS A 197 21.23 -5.06 -3.34
N TYR A 198 22.22 -4.18 -3.31
CA TYR A 198 22.54 -3.33 -4.47
C TYR A 198 22.92 -4.11 -5.71
N TYR A 199 22.51 -3.62 -6.86
CA TYR A 199 23.08 -4.05 -8.13
C TYR A 199 24.60 -3.69 -8.19
N PRO A 200 25.47 -4.64 -8.62
CA PRO A 200 25.15 -5.97 -9.15
C PRO A 200 25.07 -7.09 -8.10
N PHE A 201 25.28 -6.84 -6.82
CA PHE A 201 25.34 -7.86 -5.76
C PHE A 201 24.03 -8.66 -5.61
N ASN A 202 22.88 -8.08 -5.92
CA ASN A 202 21.60 -8.78 -5.96
C ASN A 202 21.54 -9.87 -7.04
N GLN A 203 22.41 -9.80 -8.07
CA GLN A 203 22.50 -10.81 -9.12
C GLN A 203 23.39 -12.00 -8.71
N ILE A 204 24.39 -11.74 -7.84
CA ILE A 204 25.36 -12.74 -7.37
C ILE A 204 24.82 -13.46 -6.13
N PHE A 205 24.08 -12.74 -5.29
CA PHE A 205 23.52 -13.24 -4.03
C PHE A 205 22.00 -13.10 -4.04
N PRO A 206 21.28 -13.93 -4.79
CA PRO A 206 19.84 -13.78 -5.01
C PRO A 206 18.98 -14.13 -3.78
N LYS A 207 19.57 -14.77 -2.75
CA LYS A 207 18.81 -15.15 -1.55
C LYS A 207 18.39 -13.91 -0.77
N ILE A 208 17.06 -13.70 -0.71
CA ILE A 208 16.43 -12.56 -0.07
C ILE A 208 15.81 -13.03 1.24
N LYS A 209 16.25 -12.40 2.34
CA LYS A 209 15.74 -12.72 3.66
C LYS A 209 14.40 -12.04 3.91
N ARG A 210 13.49 -12.74 4.58
CA ARG A 210 12.27 -12.16 5.12
C ARG A 210 12.63 -11.14 6.20
N PRO A 211 12.06 -9.92 6.18
CA PRO A 211 12.28 -8.93 7.24
C PRO A 211 11.41 -9.27 8.46
N GLU A 212 11.94 -10.08 9.38
CA GLU A 212 11.19 -10.68 10.49
C GLU A 212 10.50 -9.68 11.43
N LYS A 213 11.02 -8.45 11.54
CA LYS A 213 10.45 -7.42 12.42
C LYS A 213 9.33 -6.62 11.77
N ALA A 214 9.31 -6.55 10.44
CA ALA A 214 8.31 -5.77 9.75
C ALA A 214 6.95 -6.49 9.76
N LYS A 215 5.89 -5.77 10.12
CA LYS A 215 4.50 -6.26 10.05
C LYS A 215 4.01 -6.31 8.59
N ILE A 216 4.44 -5.36 7.77
CA ILE A 216 4.08 -5.28 6.35
C ILE A 216 5.34 -5.01 5.51
N VAL A 217 5.45 -5.72 4.38
CA VAL A 217 6.47 -5.46 3.35
C VAL A 217 5.79 -4.85 2.13
N VAL A 218 6.26 -3.69 1.72
CA VAL A 218 5.70 -2.92 0.59
C VAL A 218 6.58 -3.07 -0.65
N PHE A 219 5.98 -3.43 -1.77
CA PHE A 219 6.71 -3.61 -3.04
C PHE A 219 6.82 -2.33 -3.88
N HIS A 220 5.86 -1.44 -3.80
CA HIS A 220 5.78 -0.12 -4.48
C HIS A 220 6.32 -0.12 -5.92
N GLY A 221 5.56 -0.70 -6.85
CA GLY A 221 5.89 -0.85 -8.27
C GLY A 221 6.75 -2.09 -8.56
N ASP A 222 7.55 -2.07 -9.63
CA ASP A 222 8.35 -3.23 -10.05
C ASP A 222 9.51 -3.55 -9.07
N PRO A 223 9.74 -4.84 -8.73
CA PRO A 223 8.86 -5.96 -9.01
C PRO A 223 7.60 -5.90 -8.14
N ARG A 224 6.51 -6.52 -8.59
CA ARG A 224 5.31 -6.80 -7.79
C ARG A 224 5.49 -8.11 -7.03
N PRO A 225 4.70 -8.39 -5.98
CA PRO A 225 4.76 -9.69 -5.29
C PRO A 225 4.68 -10.90 -6.22
N ILE A 226 3.76 -10.89 -7.19
CA ILE A 226 3.59 -12.00 -8.13
C ILE A 226 4.80 -12.22 -9.05
N ASP A 227 5.58 -11.19 -9.33
CA ASP A 227 6.76 -11.29 -10.20
C ASP A 227 7.88 -12.12 -9.58
N VAL A 228 7.87 -12.33 -8.27
CA VAL A 228 8.89 -13.06 -7.53
C VAL A 228 8.43 -14.44 -7.05
N VAL A 229 7.19 -14.85 -7.44
CA VAL A 229 6.57 -16.13 -7.08
C VAL A 229 6.99 -17.30 -7.98
N PRO A 230 7.07 -17.18 -9.32
CA PRO A 230 7.31 -18.31 -10.19
C PRO A 230 8.66 -19.00 -9.93
N GLN A 231 8.72 -20.30 -10.21
CA GLN A 231 9.95 -21.08 -10.14
C GLN A 231 10.84 -20.82 -11.36
N GLY A 232 12.15 -20.95 -11.18
CA GLY A 232 13.13 -20.82 -12.25
C GLY A 232 14.05 -19.62 -12.12
N ASP A 233 14.96 -19.49 -13.07
CA ASP A 233 15.90 -18.36 -13.14
C ASP A 233 15.44 -17.35 -14.19
N TYR A 234 14.82 -16.29 -13.73
CA TYR A 234 14.30 -15.22 -14.58
C TYR A 234 14.47 -13.87 -13.87
N HIS A 235 14.47 -12.79 -14.64
CA HIS A 235 14.56 -11.43 -14.10
C HIS A 235 13.18 -10.89 -13.73
N TRP A 236 13.11 -10.14 -12.63
CA TRP A 236 11.87 -9.52 -12.16
C TRP A 236 11.56 -8.21 -12.88
N GLY A 237 10.29 -8.02 -13.22
CA GLY A 237 9.80 -6.79 -13.83
C GLY A 237 10.51 -6.44 -15.13
N THR A 238 10.54 -5.15 -15.45
CA THR A 238 11.02 -4.65 -16.74
C THR A 238 12.56 -4.45 -16.81
N LYS A 239 13.25 -4.49 -15.68
CA LYS A 239 14.70 -4.15 -15.62
C LYS A 239 15.49 -5.20 -14.84
N ARG A 240 16.57 -5.72 -15.48
CA ARG A 240 17.49 -6.70 -14.86
C ARG A 240 18.01 -6.29 -13.48
N LYS A 241 18.18 -4.99 -13.23
CA LYS A 241 18.69 -4.48 -11.95
C LYS A 241 17.82 -4.78 -10.74
N PHE A 242 16.56 -5.13 -10.93
CA PHE A 242 15.66 -5.42 -9.81
C PHE A 242 15.98 -6.75 -9.11
N GLY A 243 16.49 -7.73 -9.83
CA GLY A 243 16.82 -9.05 -9.28
C GLY A 243 16.32 -10.19 -10.16
N ARG A 244 16.46 -11.42 -9.66
CA ARG A 244 16.08 -12.63 -10.40
C ARG A 244 15.70 -13.78 -9.47
N GLY A 245 14.99 -14.78 -10.03
CA GLY A 245 14.61 -16.03 -9.39
C GLY A 245 13.47 -15.88 -8.38
N PRO A 246 13.01 -16.98 -7.79
CA PRO A 246 11.95 -16.95 -6.80
C PRO A 246 12.43 -16.35 -5.48
N VAL A 247 11.49 -15.71 -4.76
CA VAL A 247 11.66 -15.32 -3.37
C VAL A 247 10.75 -16.24 -2.53
N ASP A 248 11.35 -17.27 -1.94
CA ASP A 248 10.62 -18.37 -1.30
C ASP A 248 9.55 -17.91 -0.31
N TRP A 249 9.88 -16.98 0.59
CA TRP A 249 8.91 -16.52 1.59
C TRP A 249 7.74 -15.70 0.99
N VAL A 250 7.94 -15.02 -0.15
CA VAL A 250 6.85 -14.32 -0.88
C VAL A 250 6.00 -15.34 -1.62
N ARG A 251 6.62 -16.34 -2.22
CA ARG A 251 5.91 -17.45 -2.88
C ARG A 251 5.04 -18.19 -1.87
N ASP A 252 5.61 -18.56 -0.73
CA ASP A 252 4.89 -19.31 0.31
C ASP A 252 3.70 -18.49 0.85
N TYR A 253 3.91 -17.18 1.06
CA TYR A 253 2.85 -16.24 1.41
C TYR A 253 1.75 -16.22 0.33
N TRP A 254 2.14 -16.06 -0.94
CA TRP A 254 1.19 -15.97 -2.04
C TRP A 254 0.35 -17.25 -2.14
N LEU A 255 0.99 -18.40 -2.16
CA LEU A 255 0.30 -19.69 -2.28
C LEU A 255 -0.60 -20.00 -1.07
N ALA A 256 -0.23 -19.57 0.12
CA ALA A 256 -1.04 -19.74 1.32
C ALA A 256 -2.32 -18.90 1.31
N HIS A 257 -2.33 -17.77 0.59
CA HIS A 257 -3.43 -16.82 0.60
C HIS A 257 -4.18 -16.71 -0.74
N ASP A 258 -3.65 -17.26 -1.84
CA ASP A 258 -4.33 -17.32 -3.15
C ASP A 258 -5.30 -18.53 -3.21
N VAL A 259 -6.17 -18.60 -2.23
CA VAL A 259 -7.21 -19.61 -2.10
C VAL A 259 -8.58 -18.95 -2.07
N SER A 260 -9.49 -19.41 -2.93
CA SER A 260 -10.88 -18.93 -3.04
C SER A 260 -11.77 -19.57 -1.98
#